data_838fbe2c3a2c77a02224e8ccc51d225e
#
_entry.id   838fbe2c3a2c77a02224e8ccc51d225e
#
_cell.length_a   1.000
_cell.length_b   1.000
_cell.length_c   1.000
_cell.angle_alpha   90.00
_cell.angle_beta   90.00
_cell.angle_gamma   90.00
#
_symmetry.space_group_name_H-M   'P 1'
#
loop_
_entity.id
_entity.type
_entity.pdbx_description
1 polymer ?
#
loop_
_entity_poly.entity_id
_entity_poly.type
_entity_poly.pdbx_seq_one_letter_code
_entity_poly.pdbx_strand_id
1 'polypeptide(L)'
;GDTVLVEEYCYPGTLSAYRSLKYDMVGIPLDEGGMCPDAVERELDRLNKEKRLPKFIYTISTYQNPTGFVMPRARRLQIIEMAKHYGVPIVEDNCYADVHYDGPLEPAFYALDDDPNQIYLCSLSKILAPGLRLGYIYARPPMLEKILGRRHDAGSNYLAAAIAAEFYQ
;
A
#
# COMPACT_ATOMS: atom_id res chain seq x y z
N GLY A 1 5.41 20.55 2.33
CA GLY A 1 5.81 19.21 1.89
C GLY A 1 4.80 18.63 0.92
N ASP A 2 5.15 17.51 0.29
CA ASP A 2 4.20 16.79 -0.56
C ASP A 2 3.11 16.14 0.30
N THR A 3 1.87 16.11 -0.18
CA THR A 3 0.73 15.53 0.53
C THR A 3 0.61 14.04 0.21
N VAL A 4 0.19 13.23 1.18
CA VAL A 4 -0.18 11.82 1.01
C VAL A 4 -1.48 11.53 1.76
N LEU A 5 -2.34 10.67 1.20
CA LEU A 5 -3.48 10.14 1.93
C LEU A 5 -3.06 8.86 2.64
N VAL A 6 -3.42 8.74 3.91
CA VAL A 6 -3.15 7.56 4.74
C VAL A 6 -4.41 7.19 5.52
N GLU A 7 -4.50 5.98 6.01
CA GLU A 7 -5.55 5.62 6.96
C GLU A 7 -5.39 6.39 8.27
N GLU A 8 -6.52 6.83 8.87
CA GLU A 8 -6.53 7.60 10.13
C GLU A 8 -5.82 6.83 11.26
N TYR A 9 -6.06 5.54 11.35
CA TYR A 9 -5.33 4.60 12.20
C TYR A 9 -4.45 3.73 11.30
N CYS A 10 -3.14 3.84 11.45
CA CYS A 10 -2.20 3.20 10.56
C CYS A 10 -0.95 2.74 11.31
N TYR A 11 -0.23 1.79 10.73
CA TYR A 11 1.01 1.25 11.31
C TYR A 11 2.01 2.37 11.64
N PRO A 12 2.43 2.51 12.93
CA PRO A 12 3.29 3.62 13.36
C PRO A 12 4.63 3.69 12.64
N GLY A 13 5.17 2.56 12.19
CA GLY A 13 6.44 2.52 11.45
C GLY A 13 6.37 3.27 10.13
N THR A 14 5.29 3.06 9.36
CA THR A 14 5.05 3.78 8.10
C THR A 14 4.82 5.27 8.34
N LEU A 15 3.99 5.62 9.33
CA LEU A 15 3.75 7.02 9.68
C LEU A 15 5.04 7.74 10.11
N SER A 16 5.90 7.03 10.84
CA SER A 16 7.21 7.56 11.27
C SER A 16 8.13 7.83 10.08
N ALA A 17 8.17 6.91 9.11
CA ALA A 17 8.93 7.09 7.87
C ALA A 17 8.42 8.30 7.07
N TYR A 18 7.10 8.43 6.93
CA TYR A 18 6.51 9.57 6.20
C TYR A 18 6.76 10.90 6.91
N ARG A 19 6.72 10.94 8.25
CA ARG A 19 7.10 12.14 9.02
C ARG A 19 8.55 12.52 8.79
N SER A 20 9.47 11.55 8.76
CA SER A 20 10.89 11.82 8.53
C SER A 20 11.15 12.41 7.15
N LEU A 21 10.33 12.05 6.17
CA LEU A 21 10.35 12.59 4.81
C LEU A 21 9.57 13.90 4.68
N LYS A 22 9.00 14.42 5.78
CA LYS A 22 8.21 15.67 5.85
C LYS A 22 6.99 15.68 4.93
N TYR A 23 6.34 14.51 4.75
CA TYR A 23 5.04 14.45 4.08
C TYR A 23 3.95 15.10 4.94
N ASP A 24 3.06 15.84 4.29
CA ASP A 24 1.79 16.29 4.84
C ASP A 24 0.78 15.13 4.74
N MET A 25 0.50 14.48 5.88
CA MET A 25 -0.34 13.29 5.92
C MET A 25 -1.78 13.67 6.21
N VAL A 26 -2.69 13.34 5.29
CA VAL A 26 -4.14 13.49 5.46
C VAL A 26 -4.73 12.14 5.82
N GLY A 27 -5.29 12.04 7.04
CA GLY A 27 -5.91 10.83 7.56
C GLY A 27 -7.31 10.62 6.98
N ILE A 28 -7.56 9.46 6.42
CA ILE A 28 -8.87 9.04 5.91
C ILE A 28 -9.55 8.15 6.97
N PRO A 29 -10.78 8.47 7.39
CA PRO A 29 -11.53 7.65 8.33
C PRO A 29 -11.68 6.21 7.87
N LEU A 30 -11.73 5.30 8.85
CA LEU A 30 -11.98 3.86 8.65
C LEU A 30 -13.33 3.47 9.24
N ASP A 31 -13.99 2.52 8.60
CA ASP A 31 -15.07 1.72 9.17
C ASP A 31 -14.70 0.22 9.11
N GLU A 32 -15.62 -0.69 9.39
CA GLU A 32 -15.39 -2.15 9.35
C GLU A 32 -14.94 -2.67 7.98
N GLY A 33 -15.17 -1.91 6.91
CA GLY A 33 -14.69 -2.19 5.56
C GLY A 33 -13.35 -1.51 5.23
N GLY A 34 -12.65 -0.91 6.19
CA GLY A 34 -11.40 -0.18 5.97
C GLY A 34 -11.61 1.28 5.55
N MET A 35 -10.71 1.83 4.75
CA MET A 35 -10.73 3.23 4.31
C MET A 35 -12.05 3.62 3.64
N CYS A 36 -12.72 4.68 4.15
CA CYS A 36 -14.03 5.13 3.66
C CYS A 36 -13.93 5.81 2.28
N PRO A 37 -14.57 5.26 1.21
CA PRO A 37 -14.49 5.83 -0.14
C PRO A 37 -14.97 7.27 -0.23
N ASP A 38 -16.10 7.61 0.39
CA ASP A 38 -16.65 8.99 0.37
C ASP A 38 -15.67 10.00 0.99
N ALA A 39 -14.87 9.58 1.96
CA ALA A 39 -13.85 10.43 2.55
C ALA A 39 -12.63 10.57 1.61
N VAL A 40 -12.26 9.50 0.91
CA VAL A 40 -11.21 9.56 -0.13
C VAL A 40 -11.62 10.54 -1.22
N GLU A 41 -12.84 10.44 -1.75
CA GLU A 41 -13.36 11.33 -2.79
C GLU A 41 -13.34 12.79 -2.34
N ARG A 42 -13.89 13.07 -1.16
CA ARG A 42 -13.90 14.42 -0.58
C ARG A 42 -12.51 15.04 -0.48
N GLU A 43 -11.53 14.26 0.01
CA GLU A 43 -10.17 14.76 0.18
C GLU A 43 -9.44 14.92 -1.16
N LEU A 44 -9.66 14.04 -2.12
CA LEU A 44 -9.12 14.18 -3.48
C LEU A 44 -9.70 15.42 -4.16
N ASP A 45 -11.01 15.65 -4.06
CA ASP A 45 -11.68 16.84 -4.57
C ASP A 45 -11.12 18.12 -3.95
N ARG A 46 -11.00 18.14 -2.62
CA ARG A 46 -10.48 19.31 -1.88
C ARG A 46 -9.04 19.62 -2.30
N LEU A 47 -8.18 18.60 -2.30
CA LEU A 47 -6.75 18.74 -2.63
C LEU A 47 -6.55 19.10 -4.11
N ASN A 48 -7.42 18.61 -5.00
CA ASN A 48 -7.39 19.00 -6.42
C ASN A 48 -7.71 20.48 -6.61
N LYS A 49 -8.75 20.99 -5.93
CA LYS A 49 -9.10 22.43 -5.93
C LYS A 49 -7.97 23.32 -5.41
N GLU A 50 -7.23 22.82 -4.40
CA GLU A 50 -6.07 23.49 -3.83
C GLU A 50 -4.79 23.33 -4.68
N LYS A 51 -4.84 22.58 -5.80
CA LYS A 51 -3.68 22.23 -6.66
C LYS A 51 -2.56 21.51 -5.88
N ARG A 52 -2.95 20.66 -4.93
CA ARG A 52 -2.10 19.89 -4.01
C ARG A 52 -2.47 18.41 -4.00
N LEU A 53 -2.78 17.84 -5.17
CA LEU A 53 -3.09 16.40 -5.27
C LEU A 53 -2.06 15.56 -4.53
N PRO A 54 -2.49 14.52 -3.81
CA PRO A 54 -1.56 13.69 -3.05
C PRO A 54 -0.63 12.91 -3.98
N LYS A 55 0.56 12.62 -3.52
CA LYS A 55 1.53 11.82 -4.27
C LYS A 55 1.10 10.36 -4.38
N PHE A 56 0.37 9.87 -3.39
CA PHE A 56 -0.21 8.53 -3.37
C PHE A 56 -1.26 8.40 -2.27
N ILE A 57 -2.06 7.34 -2.37
CA ILE A 57 -2.93 6.82 -1.33
C ILE A 57 -2.25 5.58 -0.75
N TYR A 58 -1.99 5.55 0.55
CA TYR A 58 -1.45 4.40 1.26
C TYR A 58 -2.54 3.69 2.05
N THR A 59 -2.65 2.38 1.91
CA THR A 59 -3.62 1.57 2.65
C THR A 59 -3.08 0.18 2.97
N ILE A 60 -3.47 -0.35 4.13
CA ILE A 60 -3.30 -1.76 4.52
C ILE A 60 -4.67 -2.43 4.30
N SER A 61 -4.89 -2.95 3.10
CA SER A 61 -6.21 -3.40 2.65
C SER A 61 -6.68 -4.74 3.20
N THR A 62 -5.78 -5.55 3.73
CA THR A 62 -6.05 -6.89 4.27
C THR A 62 -5.43 -7.02 5.65
N TYR A 63 -6.29 -7.32 6.65
CA TYR A 63 -5.91 -7.35 8.07
C TYR A 63 -5.21 -6.07 8.52
N GLN A 64 -5.90 -4.97 8.30
CA GLN A 64 -5.44 -3.61 8.59
C GLN A 64 -4.84 -3.51 10.00
N ASN A 65 -3.69 -2.86 10.12
CA ASN A 65 -3.03 -2.64 11.39
C ASN A 65 -3.26 -1.20 11.88
N PRO A 66 -4.04 -0.98 12.97
CA PRO A 66 -4.30 -1.96 14.06
C PRO A 66 -5.71 -2.58 14.09
N THR A 67 -6.59 -2.30 13.14
CA THR A 67 -8.01 -2.63 13.27
C THR A 67 -8.35 -4.10 12.96
N GLY A 68 -7.53 -4.79 12.19
CA GLY A 68 -7.79 -6.14 11.70
C GLY A 68 -8.81 -6.21 10.55
N PHE A 69 -9.33 -5.10 10.08
CA PHE A 69 -10.33 -5.05 9.01
C PHE A 69 -9.77 -5.55 7.67
N VAL A 70 -10.67 -6.11 6.86
CA VAL A 70 -10.38 -6.52 5.48
C VAL A 70 -11.26 -5.70 4.55
N MET A 71 -10.66 -4.97 3.63
CA MET A 71 -11.38 -4.13 2.69
C MET A 71 -12.03 -5.00 1.61
N PRO A 72 -13.38 -4.96 1.46
CA PRO A 72 -14.08 -5.74 0.46
C PRO A 72 -13.71 -5.32 -0.98
N ARG A 73 -13.76 -6.25 -1.91
CA ARG A 73 -13.48 -6.02 -3.34
C ARG A 73 -14.21 -4.81 -3.92
N ALA A 74 -15.50 -4.65 -3.61
CA ALA A 74 -16.29 -3.53 -4.11
C ALA A 74 -15.70 -2.17 -3.71
N ARG A 75 -15.23 -2.05 -2.46
CA ARG A 75 -14.59 -0.83 -1.95
C ARG A 75 -13.24 -0.59 -2.60
N ARG A 76 -12.43 -1.66 -2.80
CA ARG A 76 -11.16 -1.55 -3.54
C ARG A 76 -11.38 -0.97 -4.93
N LEU A 77 -12.39 -1.46 -5.66
CA LEU A 77 -12.74 -0.96 -6.99
C LEU A 77 -13.17 0.53 -6.96
N GLN A 78 -13.96 0.96 -5.98
CA GLN A 78 -14.33 2.37 -5.83
C GLN A 78 -13.08 3.26 -5.64
N ILE A 79 -12.16 2.85 -4.78
CA ILE A 79 -10.91 3.60 -4.55
C ILE A 79 -10.02 3.60 -5.80
N ILE A 80 -9.95 2.50 -6.55
CA ILE A 80 -9.24 2.43 -7.83
C ILE A 80 -9.79 3.46 -8.81
N GLU A 81 -11.11 3.51 -9.02
CA GLU A 81 -11.73 4.44 -9.95
C GLU A 81 -11.45 5.90 -9.58
N MET A 82 -11.54 6.24 -8.30
CA MET A 82 -11.20 7.58 -7.83
C MET A 82 -9.72 7.90 -8.04
N ALA A 83 -8.83 7.00 -7.67
CA ALA A 83 -7.39 7.18 -7.84
C ALA A 83 -7.02 7.38 -9.31
N LYS A 84 -7.62 6.61 -10.23
CA LYS A 84 -7.44 6.77 -11.68
C LYS A 84 -7.96 8.10 -12.18
N HIS A 85 -9.14 8.51 -11.73
CA HIS A 85 -9.74 9.79 -12.14
C HIS A 85 -8.82 10.98 -11.84
N TYR A 86 -8.16 10.97 -10.68
CA TYR A 86 -7.22 12.02 -10.26
C TYR A 86 -5.77 11.76 -10.65
N GLY A 87 -5.45 10.60 -11.23
CA GLY A 87 -4.08 10.20 -11.56
C GLY A 87 -3.18 10.00 -10.34
N VAL A 88 -3.75 9.60 -9.20
CA VAL A 88 -3.06 9.41 -7.93
C VAL A 88 -2.69 7.93 -7.75
N PRO A 89 -1.41 7.59 -7.54
CA PRO A 89 -0.97 6.23 -7.27
C PRO A 89 -1.58 5.63 -6.00
N ILE A 90 -1.83 4.31 -6.01
CA ILE A 90 -2.17 3.55 -4.81
C ILE A 90 -0.94 2.74 -4.36
N VAL A 91 -0.58 2.85 -3.09
CA VAL A 91 0.43 2.04 -2.42
C VAL A 91 -0.29 1.11 -1.45
N GLU A 92 -0.45 -0.15 -1.85
CA GLU A 92 -1.06 -1.19 -1.04
C GLU A 92 0.02 -1.90 -0.22
N ASP A 93 -0.07 -1.82 1.11
CA ASP A 93 0.77 -2.59 2.03
C ASP A 93 0.03 -3.86 2.43
N ASN A 94 0.47 -5.00 1.93
CA ASN A 94 -0.23 -6.27 2.07
C ASN A 94 0.63 -7.33 2.77
N CYS A 95 1.24 -6.95 3.89
CA CYS A 95 2.13 -7.83 4.64
C CYS A 95 1.43 -8.93 5.44
N TYR A 96 0.09 -8.93 5.48
CA TYR A 96 -0.70 -9.90 6.27
C TYR A 96 -1.58 -10.83 5.41
N ALA A 97 -1.72 -10.61 4.10
CA ALA A 97 -2.62 -11.39 3.27
C ALA A 97 -2.34 -12.89 3.31
N ASP A 98 -1.06 -13.27 3.28
CA ASP A 98 -0.65 -14.67 3.29
C ASP A 98 -0.80 -15.35 4.67
N VAL A 99 -1.23 -14.60 5.71
CA VAL A 99 -1.62 -15.16 7.03
C VAL A 99 -3.13 -15.44 7.09
N HIS A 100 -3.75 -15.67 5.95
CA HIS A 100 -5.17 -15.95 5.82
C HIS A 100 -5.49 -17.42 6.15
N TYR A 101 -6.51 -17.66 7.00
CA TYR A 101 -6.83 -18.99 7.50
C TYR A 101 -8.17 -19.54 7.02
N ASP A 102 -9.11 -18.67 6.67
CA ASP A 102 -10.49 -19.10 6.38
C ASP A 102 -11.18 -18.21 5.35
N GLY A 103 -11.98 -18.83 4.49
CA GLY A 103 -12.76 -18.16 3.47
C GLY A 103 -11.95 -17.72 2.23
N PRO A 104 -12.57 -16.99 1.30
CA PRO A 104 -11.88 -16.44 0.14
C PRO A 104 -11.07 -15.22 0.51
N LEU A 105 -9.83 -15.16 0.04
CA LEU A 105 -8.99 -13.97 0.15
C LEU A 105 -9.45 -12.91 -0.86
N GLU A 106 -9.60 -11.66 -0.40
CA GLU A 106 -9.89 -10.55 -1.29
C GLU A 106 -8.68 -10.23 -2.18
N PRO A 107 -8.88 -10.08 -3.50
CA PRO A 107 -7.77 -9.83 -4.41
C PRO A 107 -7.16 -8.44 -4.16
N ALA A 108 -5.83 -8.37 -4.20
CA ALA A 108 -5.08 -7.13 -4.05
C ALA A 108 -5.52 -6.07 -5.09
N PHE A 109 -5.35 -4.78 -4.78
CA PHE A 109 -5.58 -3.68 -5.73
C PHE A 109 -4.84 -3.93 -7.05
N TYR A 110 -3.58 -4.35 -6.96
CA TYR A 110 -2.72 -4.66 -8.10
C TYR A 110 -3.31 -5.75 -9.02
N ALA A 111 -4.08 -6.71 -8.47
CA ALA A 111 -4.72 -7.78 -9.22
C ALA A 111 -6.09 -7.39 -9.80
N LEU A 112 -6.70 -6.32 -9.30
CA LEU A 112 -8.03 -5.87 -9.71
C LEU A 112 -8.02 -4.95 -10.92
N ASP A 113 -6.91 -4.31 -11.21
CA ASP A 113 -6.83 -3.31 -12.27
C ASP A 113 -5.43 -3.22 -12.87
N ASP A 114 -5.35 -2.84 -14.15
CA ASP A 114 -4.09 -2.73 -14.89
C ASP A 114 -3.45 -1.32 -14.85
N ASP A 115 -3.89 -0.43 -13.96
CA ASP A 115 -3.32 0.89 -13.81
C ASP A 115 -1.81 0.80 -13.49
N PRO A 116 -0.94 1.45 -14.30
CA PRO A 116 0.51 1.44 -14.08
C PRO A 116 0.95 2.15 -12.79
N ASN A 117 0.06 2.89 -12.15
CA ASN A 117 0.34 3.66 -10.93
C ASN A 117 0.10 2.87 -9.64
N GLN A 118 -0.25 1.59 -9.72
CA GLN A 118 -0.43 0.76 -8.54
C GLN A 118 0.88 0.14 -8.09
N ILE A 119 1.13 0.20 -6.78
CA ILE A 119 2.30 -0.35 -6.11
C ILE A 119 1.82 -1.30 -5.01
N TYR A 120 2.28 -2.55 -5.07
CA TYR A 120 2.02 -3.56 -4.05
C TYR A 120 3.29 -3.79 -3.23
N LEU A 121 3.17 -3.70 -1.91
CA LEU A 121 4.24 -3.97 -0.96
C LEU A 121 3.92 -5.24 -0.17
N CYS A 122 4.88 -6.11 0.00
CA CYS A 122 4.77 -7.27 0.88
C CYS A 122 6.01 -7.46 1.73
N SER A 123 5.80 -8.00 2.94
CA SER A 123 6.87 -8.33 3.88
C SER A 123 6.82 -9.80 4.24
N LEU A 124 7.94 -10.51 4.17
CA LEU A 124 8.05 -11.90 4.60
C LEU A 124 8.17 -12.05 6.12
N SER A 125 8.16 -10.96 6.86
CA SER A 125 8.30 -10.97 8.32
C SER A 125 7.17 -11.70 9.05
N LYS A 126 5.99 -11.82 8.44
CA LYS A 126 4.79 -12.41 9.08
C LYS A 126 4.53 -13.85 8.66
N ILE A 127 5.03 -14.26 7.51
CA ILE A 127 4.79 -15.59 6.93
C ILE A 127 6.02 -16.50 6.95
N LEU A 128 7.22 -15.95 6.96
CA LEU A 128 8.46 -16.73 6.98
C LEU A 128 9.28 -16.44 8.23
N ALA A 129 9.97 -15.31 8.30
CA ALA A 129 10.76 -14.95 9.48
C ALA A 129 11.08 -13.45 9.51
N PRO A 130 10.80 -12.74 10.62
CA PRO A 130 11.11 -11.32 10.74
C PRO A 130 12.61 -11.02 10.74
N GLY A 131 13.45 -11.98 11.16
CA GLY A 131 14.90 -11.83 11.20
C GLY A 131 15.58 -11.79 9.83
N LEU A 132 14.94 -12.28 8.77
CA LEU A 132 15.48 -12.24 7.40
C LEU A 132 15.49 -10.83 6.81
N ARG A 133 14.68 -9.90 7.34
CA ARG A 133 14.54 -8.52 6.87
C ARG A 133 14.29 -8.42 5.36
N LEU A 134 13.41 -9.28 4.84
CA LEU A 134 13.09 -9.38 3.43
C LEU A 134 11.64 -8.99 3.17
N GLY A 135 11.43 -8.30 2.07
CA GLY A 135 10.13 -7.96 1.48
C GLY A 135 10.30 -7.76 -0.02
N TYR A 136 9.19 -7.59 -0.71
CA TYR A 136 9.21 -7.33 -2.15
C TYR A 136 8.18 -6.27 -2.55
N ILE A 137 8.40 -5.70 -3.72
CA ILE A 137 7.54 -4.70 -4.34
C ILE A 137 7.10 -5.24 -5.70
N TYR A 138 5.80 -5.22 -5.96
CA TYR A 138 5.27 -5.33 -7.30
C TYR A 138 4.83 -3.96 -7.80
N ALA A 139 5.32 -3.60 -8.97
CA ALA A 139 4.88 -2.42 -9.71
C ALA A 139 5.06 -2.69 -11.21
N ARG A 140 4.27 -2.05 -12.06
CA ARG A 140 4.44 -2.20 -13.51
C ARG A 140 5.70 -1.46 -14.00
N PRO A 141 6.28 -1.86 -15.15
CA PRO A 141 7.61 -1.40 -15.56
C PRO A 141 7.88 0.10 -15.40
N PRO A 142 7.01 1.03 -15.86
CA PRO A 142 7.30 2.45 -15.74
C PRO A 142 7.43 2.96 -14.29
N MET A 143 6.65 2.39 -13.36
CA MET A 143 6.72 2.72 -11.94
C MET A 143 7.90 2.01 -11.28
N LEU A 144 8.12 0.74 -11.62
CA LEU A 144 9.24 -0.05 -11.08
C LEU A 144 10.59 0.58 -11.42
N GLU A 145 10.78 1.06 -12.65
CA GLU A 145 11.99 1.77 -13.07
C GLU A 145 12.25 3.02 -12.24
N LYS A 146 11.20 3.80 -11.93
CA LYS A 146 11.33 4.98 -11.06
C LYS A 146 11.74 4.60 -9.63
N ILE A 147 11.19 3.51 -9.10
CA ILE A 147 11.52 3.00 -7.77
C ILE A 147 12.98 2.52 -7.74
N LEU A 148 13.38 1.71 -8.73
CA LEU A 148 14.74 1.18 -8.84
C LEU A 148 15.77 2.29 -9.01
N GLY A 149 15.45 3.32 -9.77
CA GLY A 149 16.33 4.49 -9.95
C GLY A 149 16.57 5.31 -8.66
N ARG A 150 15.82 5.05 -7.59
CA ARG A 150 16.00 5.67 -6.26
C ARG A 150 16.63 4.73 -5.24
N ARG A 151 16.91 3.51 -5.64
CA ARG A 151 17.55 2.52 -4.77
C ARG A 151 19.04 2.82 -4.66
N HIS A 152 19.54 2.95 -3.45
CA HIS A 152 20.95 3.29 -3.15
C HIS A 152 21.67 2.20 -2.32
N ASP A 153 21.04 1.03 -2.18
CA ASP A 153 21.64 -0.09 -1.46
C ASP A 153 22.55 -0.94 -2.37
N ALA A 154 23.40 -1.73 -1.74
CA ALA A 154 24.31 -2.66 -2.44
C ALA A 154 23.61 -3.96 -2.91
N GLY A 155 22.31 -4.06 -2.76
CA GLY A 155 21.50 -5.23 -3.08
C GLY A 155 20.88 -5.90 -1.86
N SER A 156 20.05 -6.91 -2.13
CA SER A 156 19.37 -7.69 -1.08
C SER A 156 20.29 -8.75 -0.50
N ASN A 157 19.99 -9.22 0.71
CA ASN A 157 20.67 -10.36 1.33
C ASN A 157 20.38 -11.63 0.51
N TYR A 158 21.40 -12.15 -0.17
CA TYR A 158 21.29 -13.32 -1.05
C TYR A 158 20.84 -14.59 -0.30
N LEU A 159 21.31 -14.81 0.92
CA LEU A 159 20.88 -15.96 1.73
C LEU A 159 19.39 -15.87 2.06
N ALA A 160 18.93 -14.69 2.48
CA ALA A 160 17.51 -14.47 2.75
C ALA A 160 16.66 -14.64 1.48
N ALA A 161 17.15 -14.17 0.34
CA ALA A 161 16.45 -14.32 -0.95
C ALA A 161 16.38 -15.80 -1.39
N ALA A 162 17.44 -16.59 -1.19
CA ALA A 162 17.45 -18.02 -1.49
C ALA A 162 16.45 -18.78 -0.59
N ILE A 163 16.41 -18.47 0.71
CA ILE A 163 15.45 -19.06 1.65
C ILE A 163 14.01 -18.72 1.23
N ALA A 164 13.74 -17.47 0.84
CA ALA A 164 12.42 -17.06 0.39
C ALA A 164 12.02 -17.74 -0.92
N ALA A 165 12.95 -17.90 -1.86
CA ALA A 165 12.68 -18.60 -3.12
C ALA A 165 12.29 -20.06 -2.90
N GLU A 166 12.94 -20.74 -1.96
CA GLU A 166 12.60 -22.12 -1.58
C GLU A 166 11.25 -22.21 -0.86
N PHE A 167 10.93 -21.21 -0.03
CA PHE A 167 9.64 -21.14 0.67
C PHE A 167 8.43 -21.00 -0.28
N TYR A 168 8.60 -20.38 -1.44
CA TYR A 168 7.52 -20.17 -2.42
C TYR A 168 7.44 -21.26 -3.51
N GLN A 169 8.25 -22.32 -3.44
CA GLN A 169 8.15 -23.48 -4.32
C GLN A 169 7.11 -24.51 -3.82
#